data_4116f2453fd72afd094657d896b26445
#
_entry.id   4116f2453fd72afd094657d896b26445
#
_cell.length_a   1.000
_cell.length_b   1.000
_cell.length_c   1.000
_cell.angle_alpha   90.00
_cell.angle_beta   90.00
_cell.angle_gamma   90.00
#
_symmetry.space_group_name_H-M   'P 1'
#
loop_
_entity.id
_entity.type
_entity.pdbx_description
1 polymer ?
#
loop_
_entity_poly.entity_id
_entity_poly.type
_entity_poly.pdbx_seq_one_letter_code
_entity_poly.pdbx_strand_id
1 'polypeptide(L)' 'MTPGTLYLAHFAGGAGVVAILSALENADAALVMATADATGRTKREKIIKANPFLELFTVADLRNWADRKMQVPGS' A
#
# COMPACT_ATOMS: atom_id res chain seq x y z
N MET A 1 1.69 -8.57 -14.11
CA MET A 1 1.03 -7.69 -13.11
C MET A 1 -0.20 -8.40 -12.59
N THR A 2 -0.35 -8.49 -11.27
CA THR A 2 -1.51 -9.15 -10.66
C THR A 2 -2.66 -8.15 -10.49
N PRO A 3 -3.90 -8.63 -10.33
CA PRO A 3 -5.02 -7.73 -10.00
C PRO A 3 -4.78 -6.91 -8.73
N GLY A 4 -4.11 -7.50 -7.73
CA GLY A 4 -3.75 -6.78 -6.51
C GLY A 4 -2.81 -5.63 -6.78
N THR A 5 -1.86 -5.80 -7.71
CA THR A 5 -0.94 -4.72 -8.11
C THR A 5 -1.70 -3.55 -8.74
N LEU A 6 -2.69 -3.84 -9.57
CA LEU A 6 -3.54 -2.79 -10.14
C LEU A 6 -4.31 -2.04 -9.07
N TYR A 7 -4.83 -2.76 -8.09
CA TYR A 7 -5.53 -2.15 -6.97
C TYR A 7 -4.59 -1.24 -6.15
N LEU A 8 -3.37 -1.69 -5.89
CA LEU A 8 -2.36 -0.89 -5.19
C LEU A 8 -2.03 0.38 -5.96
N ALA A 9 -1.91 0.30 -7.28
CA ALA A 9 -1.64 1.48 -8.11
C ALA A 9 -2.76 2.52 -7.98
N HIS A 10 -4.00 2.05 -7.93
CA HIS A 10 -5.16 2.92 -7.73
C HIS A 10 -5.19 3.51 -6.30
N PHE A 11 -4.90 2.68 -5.29
CA PHE A 11 -4.95 3.08 -3.89
C PHE A 11 -3.79 4.00 -3.50
N ALA A 12 -2.57 3.63 -3.87
CA ALA A 12 -1.35 4.31 -3.42
C ALA A 12 -0.73 5.24 -4.47
N GLY A 13 -1.24 5.22 -5.70
CA GLY A 13 -0.67 5.96 -6.82
C GLY A 13 0.54 5.26 -7.42
N GLY A 14 1.03 5.77 -8.56
CA GLY A 14 2.14 5.15 -9.29
C GLY A 14 3.42 5.07 -8.48
N ALA A 15 3.83 6.16 -7.84
CA ALA A 15 5.04 6.17 -7.02
C ALA A 15 4.88 5.26 -5.79
N GLY A 16 3.70 5.26 -5.18
CA GLY A 16 3.40 4.43 -4.02
C GLY A 16 3.47 2.94 -4.33
N VAL A 17 2.89 2.51 -5.45
CA VAL A 17 2.91 1.09 -5.81
C VAL A 17 4.32 0.61 -6.14
N VAL A 18 5.12 1.43 -6.81
CA VAL A 18 6.53 1.09 -7.10
C VAL A 18 7.30 0.92 -5.80
N ALA A 19 7.12 1.84 -4.84
CA ALA A 19 7.78 1.76 -3.55
C ALA A 19 7.40 0.49 -2.79
N ILE A 20 6.11 0.13 -2.79
CA ILE A 20 5.61 -1.07 -2.11
C ILE A 20 6.18 -2.33 -2.75
N LEU A 21 6.19 -2.41 -4.08
CA LEU A 21 6.71 -3.59 -4.77
C LEU A 21 8.22 -3.74 -4.63
N SER A 22 8.93 -2.64 -4.37
CA SER A 22 10.38 -2.63 -4.20
C SER A 22 10.83 -2.77 -2.75
N ALA A 23 9.92 -2.63 -1.79
CA ALA A 23 10.25 -2.67 -0.36
C ALA A 23 10.33 -4.09 0.16
N LEU A 24 11.01 -4.24 1.31
CA LEU A 24 11.00 -5.51 2.03
C LEU A 24 9.60 -5.81 2.54
N GLU A 25 9.24 -7.10 2.54
CA GLU A 25 7.90 -7.54 2.92
C GLU A 25 7.55 -7.19 4.38
N ASN A 26 8.55 -7.14 5.26
CA ASN A 26 8.35 -6.81 6.67
C ASN A 26 8.44 -5.31 6.97
N ALA A 27 8.62 -4.46 5.95
CA ALA A 27 8.65 -3.02 6.14
C ALA A 27 7.25 -2.49 6.49
N ASP A 28 7.19 -1.35 7.18
CA ASP A 28 5.94 -0.69 7.55
C ASP A 28 5.29 -0.12 6.28
N ALA A 29 4.08 -0.59 5.94
CA ALA A 29 3.41 -0.21 4.71
C ALA A 29 3.14 1.30 4.63
N ALA A 30 2.62 1.89 5.71
CA ALA A 30 2.32 3.32 5.72
C ALA A 30 3.58 4.17 5.58
N LEU A 31 4.69 3.74 6.20
CA LEU A 31 5.95 4.45 6.09
C LEU A 31 6.50 4.38 4.65
N VAL A 32 6.42 3.21 4.02
CA VAL A 32 6.85 3.05 2.62
C VAL A 32 6.03 3.98 1.71
N MET A 33 4.72 4.04 1.92
CA MET A 33 3.86 4.93 1.14
C MET A 33 4.21 6.40 1.37
N ALA A 34 4.49 6.78 2.62
CA ALA A 34 4.87 8.15 2.95
C ALA A 34 6.18 8.54 2.30
N THR A 35 7.18 7.67 2.33
CA THR A 35 8.49 7.95 1.74
C THR A 35 8.45 8.00 0.22
N ALA A 36 7.43 7.41 -0.41
CA ALA A 36 7.26 7.47 -1.86
C ALA A 36 6.86 8.87 -2.36
N ASP A 37 6.35 9.73 -1.49
CA ASP A 37 6.00 11.09 -1.85
C ASP A 37 7.26 11.97 -1.87
N ALA A 38 7.75 12.26 -3.05
CA ALA A 38 8.96 13.07 -3.24
C ALA A 38 8.81 14.50 -2.70
N THR A 39 7.59 14.99 -2.54
CA THR A 39 7.37 16.35 -2.00
C THR A 39 7.53 16.41 -0.49
N GLY A 40 7.53 15.27 0.19
CA GLY A 40 7.61 15.20 1.65
C GLY A 40 6.35 15.68 2.38
N ARG A 41 5.27 15.94 1.65
CA ARG A 41 4.03 16.44 2.25
C ARG A 41 3.19 15.35 2.88
N THR A 42 3.38 14.11 2.44
CA THR A 42 2.63 12.97 2.95
C THR A 42 3.38 12.36 4.12
N LYS A 43 2.76 12.38 5.29
CA LYS A 43 3.33 11.80 6.50
C LYS A 43 2.64 10.48 6.81
N ARG A 44 3.39 9.55 7.47
CA ARG A 44 2.84 8.27 7.91
C ARG A 44 1.56 8.45 8.71
N GLU A 45 1.56 9.37 9.65
CA GLU A 45 0.40 9.66 10.50
C GLU A 45 -0.82 10.07 9.71
N LYS A 46 -0.61 10.85 8.64
CA LYS A 46 -1.70 11.30 7.78
C LYS A 46 -2.31 10.12 7.01
N ILE A 47 -1.46 9.21 6.53
CA ILE A 47 -1.91 8.00 5.84
C ILE A 47 -2.74 7.14 6.78
N ILE A 48 -2.27 6.93 8.01
CA ILE A 48 -2.95 6.14 9.02
C ILE A 48 -4.27 6.78 9.43
N LYS A 49 -4.29 8.11 9.56
CA LYS A 49 -5.52 8.84 9.90
C LYS A 49 -6.60 8.61 8.85
N ALA A 50 -6.22 8.62 7.57
CA ALA A 50 -7.14 8.37 6.48
C ALA A 50 -7.52 6.90 6.37
N ASN A 51 -6.61 6.00 6.76
CA ASN A 51 -6.76 4.55 6.63
C ASN A 51 -6.24 3.85 7.88
N PRO A 52 -7.02 3.87 9.00
CA PRO A 52 -6.53 3.37 10.29
C PRO A 52 -6.04 1.92 10.27
N PHE A 53 -6.57 1.10 9.37
CA PHE A 53 -6.15 -0.30 9.26
C PHE A 53 -4.68 -0.47 8.88
N LEU A 54 -4.04 0.57 8.31
CA LEU A 54 -2.64 0.50 7.90
C LEU A 54 -1.65 0.59 9.08
N GLU A 55 -2.11 0.96 10.26
CA GLU A 55 -1.21 1.20 11.39
C GLU A 55 -0.30 0.01 11.70
N LEU A 56 -0.85 -1.21 11.62
CA LEU A 56 -0.12 -2.44 11.91
C LEU A 56 0.23 -3.25 10.66
N PHE A 57 0.03 -2.70 9.48
CA PHE A 57 0.30 -3.41 8.24
C PHE A 57 1.78 -3.35 7.86
N THR A 58 2.34 -4.51 7.52
CA THR A 58 3.58 -4.58 6.77
C THR A 58 3.29 -4.48 5.27
N VAL A 59 4.33 -4.37 4.45
CA VAL A 59 4.19 -4.40 2.99
C VAL A 59 3.50 -5.70 2.54
N ALA A 60 3.88 -6.85 3.13
CA ALA A 60 3.22 -8.12 2.82
C ALA A 60 1.73 -8.08 3.15
N ASP A 61 1.36 -7.53 4.31
CA ASP A 61 -0.05 -7.41 4.70
C ASP A 61 -0.82 -6.54 3.71
N LEU A 62 -0.24 -5.43 3.27
CA LEU A 62 -0.89 -4.55 2.31
C LEU A 62 -1.08 -5.23 0.96
N ARG A 63 -0.08 -5.98 0.48
CA ARG A 63 -0.19 -6.72 -0.78
C ARG A 63 -1.27 -7.78 -0.71
N ASN A 64 -1.32 -8.52 0.41
CA ASN A 64 -2.37 -9.53 0.62
C ASN A 64 -3.75 -8.88 0.71
N TRP A 65 -3.86 -7.74 1.37
CA TRP A 65 -5.12 -6.98 1.44
C TRP A 65 -5.59 -6.57 0.06
N ALA A 66 -4.69 -6.06 -0.79
CA ALA A 66 -5.02 -5.64 -2.14
C ALA A 66 -5.48 -6.82 -3.00
N ASP A 67 -4.79 -7.97 -2.88
CA ASP A 67 -5.19 -9.19 -3.60
C ASP A 67 -6.59 -9.64 -3.19
N ARG A 68 -6.90 -9.59 -1.90
CA ARG A 68 -8.24 -9.95 -1.42
C ARG A 68 -9.31 -9.00 -1.94
N LYS A 69 -8.99 -7.70 -2.04
CA LYS A 69 -9.94 -6.71 -2.59
C LYS A 69 -10.27 -6.96 -4.05
N MET A 70 -9.36 -7.57 -4.78
CA MET A 70 -9.56 -7.87 -6.20
C MET A 70 -10.14 -9.25 -6.43
N GLN A 71 -10.38 -10.04 -5.38
CA GLN A 71 -11.07 -11.32 -5.52
C GLN A 71 -12.56 -11.08 -5.73
N VAL A 72 -13.12 -11.76 -6.74
CA VAL A 72 -14.55 -11.67 -7.03
C VAL A 72 -15.24 -12.88 -6.42
N PRO A 73 -16.24 -12.69 -5.52
CA PRO A 73 -16.96 -13.81 -4.95
C PRO A 73 -17.55 -14.71 -6.04
N GLY A 74 -17.32 -16.00 -5.90
CA GLY A 74 -17.84 -16.97 -6.86
C GLY A 74 -16.99 -17.19 -8.10
N SER A 75 -15.91 -16.48 -8.23
CA SER A 75 -15.01 -16.66 -9.39
C SER A 75 -13.84 -17.59 -9.08
#